data_7ee0981ec656fc6b67af22318b8871fe
#
_entry.id   7ee0981ec656fc6b67af22318b8871fe
#
_cell.length_a   1.000
_cell.length_b   1.000
_cell.length_c   1.000
_cell.angle_alpha   90.00
_cell.angle_beta   90.00
_cell.angle_gamma   90.00
#
_symmetry.space_group_name_H-M   'P 1'
#
loop_
_entity.id
_entity.type
_entity.pdbx_description
1 polymer ?
#
loop_
_entity_poly.entity_id
_entity_poly.type
_entity_poly.pdbx_seq_one_letter_code
_entity_poly.pdbx_strand_id
1 'polypeptide(L)'
;MKVIGVFILLFATGAGPWHGERKSQLNVQTKVDEKESRTRAQKKLDSQLLYSIYQMRGEAEAKGVPTEPIVLRRDEKRRVFVDIRSEVTKKLTSLLKRTGSKIVSVAAKDHSVIAYVPLNQLERIADLKEVQFISQPAEAITN
;
A
#
# COMPACT_ATOMS: atom_id res chain seq x y z
N MET A 1 -4.76 -72.83 -20.12
CA MET A 1 -3.39 -72.65 -20.62
C MET A 1 -3.01 -71.17 -20.52
N LYS A 2 -1.84 -70.95 -20.01
CA LYS A 2 -1.08 -69.69 -19.91
C LYS A 2 -1.49 -68.69 -18.82
N VAL A 3 -0.62 -68.73 -17.83
CA VAL A 3 -0.40 -67.82 -16.73
C VAL A 3 0.22 -66.53 -17.24
N ILE A 4 -0.31 -65.39 -16.82
CA ILE A 4 0.37 -64.13 -16.98
C ILE A 4 0.47 -63.44 -15.63
N GLY A 5 1.74 -63.25 -15.23
CA GLY A 5 2.11 -62.74 -13.93
C GLY A 5 1.68 -61.32 -13.66
N VAL A 6 1.29 -61.12 -12.42
CA VAL A 6 1.03 -59.80 -11.83
C VAL A 6 2.36 -59.21 -11.37
N PHE A 7 2.80 -58.13 -11.98
CA PHE A 7 3.90 -57.32 -11.46
C PHE A 7 3.29 -56.27 -10.52
N ILE A 8 3.51 -56.48 -9.23
CA ILE A 8 3.21 -55.46 -8.23
C ILE A 8 4.46 -54.56 -8.13
N LEU A 9 4.33 -53.36 -8.63
CA LEU A 9 5.34 -52.31 -8.38
C LEU A 9 5.01 -51.60 -7.07
N LEU A 10 5.77 -51.88 -6.03
CA LEU A 10 5.75 -51.10 -4.79
C LEU A 10 6.51 -49.80 -5.03
N PHE A 11 5.79 -48.69 -5.13
CA PHE A 11 6.40 -47.38 -4.99
C PHE A 11 6.46 -47.01 -3.51
N ALA A 12 7.65 -47.00 -2.95
CA ALA A 12 7.95 -46.44 -1.66
C ALA A 12 7.78 -44.92 -1.73
N THR A 13 6.74 -44.38 -1.09
CA THR A 13 6.55 -42.97 -0.89
C THR A 13 7.48 -42.47 0.20
N GLY A 14 8.60 -41.90 -0.21
CA GLY A 14 9.43 -41.09 0.67
C GLY A 14 8.75 -39.77 0.97
N ALA A 15 8.05 -39.71 2.08
CA ALA A 15 7.55 -38.42 2.60
C ALA A 15 8.70 -37.71 3.33
N GLY A 16 9.38 -36.83 2.64
CA GLY A 16 10.36 -35.92 3.26
C GLY A 16 9.69 -34.68 3.86
N PRO A 17 10.20 -34.15 5.00
CA PRO A 17 9.60 -33.01 5.67
C PRO A 17 10.01 -31.68 4.99
N TRP A 18 9.26 -31.24 4.01
CA TRP A 18 9.54 -29.99 3.26
C TRP A 18 8.52 -28.89 3.48
N HIS A 19 7.90 -28.82 4.67
CA HIS A 19 6.82 -27.84 4.90
C HIS A 19 7.27 -26.49 5.49
N GLY A 20 8.55 -26.32 5.80
CA GLY A 20 9.07 -25.09 6.44
C GLY A 20 9.54 -23.98 5.49
N GLU A 21 10.14 -24.37 4.36
CA GLU A 21 10.82 -23.38 3.49
C GLU A 21 9.92 -22.67 2.49
N ARG A 22 8.80 -23.28 2.09
CA ARG A 22 7.90 -22.63 1.11
C ARG A 22 7.19 -21.38 1.63
N LYS A 23 6.91 -21.31 2.93
CA LYS A 23 6.23 -20.15 3.52
C LYS A 23 7.11 -18.91 3.57
N SER A 24 8.40 -19.03 3.83
CA SER A 24 9.30 -17.88 3.85
C SER A 24 9.66 -17.39 2.44
N GLN A 25 9.78 -18.28 1.47
CA GLN A 25 10.01 -17.89 0.07
C GLN A 25 8.80 -17.24 -0.56
N LEU A 26 7.57 -17.71 -0.26
CA LEU A 26 6.35 -17.06 -0.73
C LEU A 26 6.23 -15.64 -0.20
N ASN A 27 6.57 -15.39 1.07
CA ASN A 27 6.50 -14.07 1.68
C ASN A 27 7.51 -13.07 1.08
N VAL A 28 8.69 -13.52 0.69
CA VAL A 28 9.69 -12.65 0.04
C VAL A 28 9.26 -12.32 -1.39
N GLN A 29 8.79 -13.30 -2.14
CA GLN A 29 8.29 -13.12 -3.50
C GLN A 29 7.09 -12.16 -3.54
N THR A 30 6.13 -12.34 -2.63
CA THR A 30 4.93 -11.50 -2.55
C THR A 30 5.25 -10.04 -2.23
N LYS A 31 6.28 -9.77 -1.42
CA LYS A 31 6.72 -8.39 -1.12
C LYS A 31 7.38 -7.69 -2.30
N VAL A 32 8.14 -8.42 -3.10
CA VAL A 32 8.75 -7.88 -4.33
C VAL A 32 7.64 -7.57 -5.34
N ASP A 33 6.73 -8.50 -5.55
CA ASP A 33 5.61 -8.37 -6.48
C ASP A 33 4.67 -7.20 -6.09
N GLU A 34 4.46 -6.93 -4.79
CA GLU A 34 3.63 -5.80 -4.34
C GLU A 34 4.23 -4.47 -4.82
N LYS A 35 5.51 -4.22 -4.61
CA LYS A 35 6.16 -2.97 -5.02
C LYS A 35 6.20 -2.81 -6.54
N GLU A 36 6.44 -3.89 -7.27
CA GLU A 36 6.45 -3.89 -8.73
C GLU A 36 5.06 -3.71 -9.31
N SER A 37 4.04 -4.27 -8.66
CA SER A 37 2.63 -4.18 -9.09
C SER A 37 1.96 -2.84 -8.77
N ARG A 38 2.63 -1.92 -8.05
CA ARG A 38 2.07 -0.60 -7.73
C ARG A 38 1.75 0.20 -8.97
N THR A 39 0.56 0.79 -9.00
CA THR A 39 0.19 1.76 -10.02
C THR A 39 1.07 3.01 -9.92
N ARG A 40 1.03 3.86 -10.94
CA ARG A 40 1.74 5.14 -10.94
C ARG A 40 1.34 6.02 -9.74
N ALA A 41 0.06 6.06 -9.40
CA ALA A 41 -0.44 6.80 -8.25
C ALA A 41 0.07 6.19 -6.93
N GLN A 42 0.02 4.88 -6.78
CA GLN A 42 0.49 4.17 -5.59
C GLN A 42 1.99 4.34 -5.33
N LYS A 43 2.81 4.44 -6.37
CA LYS A 43 4.25 4.72 -6.24
C LYS A 43 4.57 6.10 -5.66
N LYS A 44 3.61 7.03 -5.70
CA LYS A 44 3.73 8.37 -5.13
C LYS A 44 3.21 8.47 -3.69
N LEU A 45 2.75 7.37 -3.11
CA LEU A 45 2.30 7.32 -1.72
C LEU A 45 3.36 6.72 -0.82
N ASP A 46 3.50 7.32 0.38
CA ASP A 46 4.21 6.69 1.48
C ASP A 46 3.66 5.29 1.74
N SER A 47 4.53 4.33 2.08
CA SER A 47 4.12 2.94 2.29
C SER A 47 3.10 2.77 3.40
N GLN A 48 3.15 3.56 4.47
CA GLN A 48 2.17 3.46 5.56
C GLN A 48 0.78 3.91 5.10
N LEU A 49 0.71 4.97 4.29
CA LEU A 49 -0.53 5.44 3.68
C LEU A 49 -1.10 4.39 2.72
N LEU A 50 -0.26 3.83 1.85
CA LEU A 50 -0.66 2.81 0.89
C LEU A 50 -1.13 1.52 1.57
N TYR A 51 -0.39 1.04 2.57
CA TYR A 51 -0.78 -0.16 3.32
C TYR A 51 -2.09 0.04 4.10
N SER A 52 -2.32 1.24 4.62
CA SER A 52 -3.60 1.59 5.24
C SER A 52 -4.76 1.57 4.23
N ILE A 53 -4.52 1.93 2.97
CA ILE A 53 -5.50 1.79 1.89
C ILE A 53 -5.79 0.31 1.61
N TYR A 54 -4.76 -0.53 1.53
CA TYR A 54 -4.94 -1.97 1.35
C TYR A 54 -5.69 -2.61 2.52
N GLN A 55 -5.38 -2.21 3.76
CA GLN A 55 -6.12 -2.67 4.95
C GLN A 55 -7.60 -2.26 4.91
N MET A 56 -7.88 -1.01 4.55
CA MET A 56 -9.26 -0.52 4.40
C MET A 56 -10.05 -1.31 3.35
N ARG A 57 -9.39 -1.78 2.28
CA ARG A 57 -10.00 -2.58 1.20
C ARG A 57 -10.01 -4.09 1.50
N GLY A 58 -9.39 -4.54 2.59
CA GLY A 58 -9.23 -5.97 2.88
C GLY A 58 -8.22 -6.69 1.98
N GLU A 59 -7.31 -5.94 1.34
CA GLU A 59 -6.33 -6.46 0.39
C GLU A 59 -4.95 -6.74 1.02
N ALA A 60 -4.73 -6.35 2.28
CA ALA A 60 -3.42 -6.37 2.93
C ALA A 60 -2.78 -7.76 2.93
N GLU A 61 -3.52 -8.79 3.31
CA GLU A 61 -3.03 -10.17 3.33
C GLU A 61 -2.65 -10.67 1.93
N ALA A 62 -3.52 -10.46 0.94
CA ALA A 62 -3.26 -10.84 -0.45
C ALA A 62 -2.06 -10.11 -1.05
N LYS A 63 -1.78 -8.90 -0.60
CA LYS A 63 -0.61 -8.10 -1.00
C LYS A 63 0.65 -8.41 -0.20
N GLY A 64 0.58 -9.26 0.82
CA GLY A 64 1.72 -9.59 1.68
C GLY A 64 2.25 -8.41 2.50
N VAL A 65 1.39 -7.43 2.80
CA VAL A 65 1.71 -6.26 3.62
C VAL A 65 1.15 -6.42 5.03
N PRO A 66 1.64 -5.64 6.02
CA PRO A 66 1.17 -5.75 7.40
C PRO A 66 -0.34 -5.64 7.52
N THR A 67 -0.95 -6.54 8.30
CA THR A 67 -2.38 -6.57 8.61
C THR A 67 -2.71 -5.85 9.92
N GLU A 68 -1.72 -5.63 10.78
CA GLU A 68 -1.88 -4.86 11.99
C GLU A 68 -2.25 -3.41 11.66
N PRO A 69 -3.16 -2.78 12.42
CA PRO A 69 -3.57 -1.41 12.18
C PRO A 69 -2.39 -0.44 12.18
N ILE A 70 -2.26 0.34 11.13
CA ILE A 70 -1.25 1.40 11.03
C ILE A 70 -1.81 2.67 11.69
N VAL A 71 -1.05 3.22 12.63
CA VAL A 71 -1.42 4.46 13.30
C VAL A 71 -1.14 5.63 12.38
N LEU A 72 -2.20 6.30 11.95
CA LEU A 72 -2.16 7.51 11.16
C LEU A 72 -2.80 8.66 11.94
N ARG A 73 -2.21 9.85 11.88
CA ARG A 73 -2.84 11.05 12.43
C ARG A 73 -4.09 11.39 11.64
N ARG A 74 -5.23 11.47 12.32
CA ARG A 74 -6.55 11.73 11.72
C ARG A 74 -7.27 12.87 12.44
N ASP A 75 -8.16 13.52 11.73
CA ASP A 75 -9.11 14.48 12.32
C ASP A 75 -10.42 13.78 12.77
N GLU A 76 -11.35 14.57 13.30
CA GLU A 76 -12.67 14.08 13.76
C GLU A 76 -13.49 13.41 12.64
N LYS A 77 -13.27 13.81 11.39
CA LYS A 77 -13.91 13.20 10.20
C LYS A 77 -13.12 12.00 9.65
N ARG A 78 -12.14 11.49 10.41
CA ARG A 78 -11.28 10.36 10.05
C ARG A 78 -10.43 10.57 8.80
N ARG A 79 -10.23 11.82 8.37
CA ARG A 79 -9.32 12.18 7.28
C ARG A 79 -7.89 12.13 7.79
N VAL A 80 -6.98 11.67 6.95
CA VAL A 80 -5.56 11.49 7.29
C VAL A 80 -4.80 12.79 7.07
N PHE A 81 -3.92 13.13 8.00
CA PHE A 81 -3.04 14.29 7.91
C PHE A 81 -1.84 13.98 7.00
N VAL A 82 -1.70 14.74 5.92
CA VAL A 82 -0.68 14.50 4.89
C VAL A 82 0.01 15.77 4.43
N ASP A 83 1.26 15.59 3.99
CA ASP A 83 2.02 16.56 3.20
C ASP A 83 2.02 16.10 1.74
N ILE A 84 1.45 16.93 0.87
CA ILE A 84 1.38 16.68 -0.57
C ILE A 84 2.48 17.50 -1.23
N ARG A 85 3.54 16.84 -1.67
CA ARG A 85 4.61 17.44 -2.46
C ARG A 85 4.14 17.59 -3.90
N SER A 86 3.97 18.83 -4.34
CA SER A 86 3.32 19.14 -5.61
C SER A 86 3.57 20.56 -6.04
N GLU A 87 3.49 20.81 -7.34
CA GLU A 87 3.18 22.15 -7.82
C GLU A 87 1.76 22.53 -7.37
N VAL A 88 1.64 23.72 -6.78
CA VAL A 88 0.34 24.20 -6.26
C VAL A 88 -0.46 24.81 -7.40
N THR A 89 -1.34 24.02 -7.98
CA THR A 89 -2.20 24.42 -9.10
C THR A 89 -3.65 24.59 -8.65
N LYS A 90 -4.42 25.35 -9.43
CA LYS A 90 -5.88 25.44 -9.23
C LYS A 90 -6.56 24.07 -9.37
N LYS A 91 -6.02 23.18 -10.21
CA LYS A 91 -6.53 21.84 -10.41
C LYS A 91 -6.38 21.00 -9.14
N LEU A 92 -5.21 21.04 -8.50
CA LEU A 92 -4.97 20.35 -7.23
C LEU A 92 -5.89 20.87 -6.13
N THR A 93 -5.94 22.19 -5.92
CA THR A 93 -6.77 22.77 -4.86
C THR A 93 -8.26 22.53 -5.07
N SER A 94 -8.73 22.56 -6.32
CA SER A 94 -10.11 22.23 -6.66
C SER A 94 -10.42 20.74 -6.41
N LEU A 95 -9.49 19.84 -6.73
CA LEU A 95 -9.66 18.41 -6.47
C LEU A 95 -9.71 18.14 -4.96
N LEU A 96 -8.81 18.74 -4.18
CA LEU A 96 -8.81 18.62 -2.73
C LEU A 96 -10.16 19.04 -2.13
N LYS A 97 -10.72 20.18 -2.57
CA LYS A 97 -12.04 20.62 -2.11
C LYS A 97 -13.14 19.62 -2.49
N ARG A 98 -13.15 19.13 -3.73
CA ARG A 98 -14.19 18.19 -4.22
C ARG A 98 -14.11 16.82 -3.54
N THR A 99 -12.94 16.40 -3.09
CA THR A 99 -12.74 15.12 -2.39
C THR A 99 -13.05 15.20 -0.90
N GLY A 100 -13.51 16.33 -0.40
CA GLY A 100 -13.82 16.55 1.01
C GLY A 100 -12.59 16.73 1.90
N SER A 101 -11.46 17.06 1.30
CA SER A 101 -10.23 17.36 2.03
C SER A 101 -10.29 18.72 2.71
N LYS A 102 -9.58 18.88 3.83
CA LYS A 102 -9.40 20.15 4.54
C LYS A 102 -7.96 20.60 4.36
N ILE A 103 -7.74 21.64 3.56
CA ILE A 103 -6.43 22.26 3.39
C ILE A 103 -6.08 23.02 4.69
N VAL A 104 -4.93 22.71 5.26
CA VAL A 104 -4.42 23.35 6.49
C VAL A 104 -3.45 24.46 6.14
N SER A 105 -2.53 24.20 5.20
CA SER A 105 -1.49 25.14 4.79
C SER A 105 -1.10 24.92 3.34
N VAL A 106 -0.74 25.99 2.66
CA VAL A 106 -0.23 25.99 1.29
C VAL A 106 1.07 26.76 1.26
N ALA A 107 2.16 26.07 0.96
CA ALA A 107 3.50 26.63 0.79
C ALA A 107 3.96 26.44 -0.66
N ALA A 108 3.48 27.33 -1.55
CA ALA A 108 3.74 27.21 -2.98
C ALA A 108 5.24 27.25 -3.33
N LYS A 109 6.03 28.05 -2.60
CA LYS A 109 7.49 28.13 -2.78
C LYS A 109 8.21 26.84 -2.39
N ASP A 110 7.65 26.08 -1.44
CA ASP A 110 8.21 24.83 -0.95
C ASP A 110 7.59 23.60 -1.64
N HIS A 111 6.72 23.84 -2.62
CA HIS A 111 5.97 22.78 -3.33
C HIS A 111 5.24 21.83 -2.37
N SER A 112 4.60 22.37 -1.33
CA SER A 112 3.94 21.60 -0.28
C SER A 112 2.53 22.11 -0.01
N VAL A 113 1.61 21.16 0.15
CA VAL A 113 0.24 21.39 0.65
C VAL A 113 0.00 20.45 1.81
N ILE A 114 -0.22 21.00 2.99
CA ILE A 114 -0.62 20.24 4.18
C ILE A 114 -2.15 20.19 4.25
N ALA A 115 -2.69 19.00 4.35
CA ALA A 115 -4.14 18.81 4.36
C ALA A 115 -4.56 17.56 5.14
N TYR A 116 -5.82 17.56 5.59
CA TYR A 116 -6.52 16.35 5.99
C TYR A 116 -7.29 15.80 4.79
N VAL A 117 -7.00 14.57 4.40
CA VAL A 117 -7.53 13.94 3.18
C VAL A 117 -8.22 12.63 3.54
N PRO A 118 -9.42 12.34 3.00
CA PRO A 118 -10.00 11.01 3.11
C PRO A 118 -9.07 9.95 2.54
N LEU A 119 -8.81 8.87 3.28
CA LEU A 119 -7.85 7.84 2.89
C LEU A 119 -8.15 7.24 1.50
N ASN A 120 -9.43 7.06 1.18
CA ASN A 120 -9.88 6.52 -0.10
C ASN A 120 -9.70 7.49 -1.30
N GLN A 121 -9.32 8.73 -1.06
CA GLN A 121 -9.09 9.74 -2.11
C GLN A 121 -7.61 9.97 -2.41
N LEU A 122 -6.70 9.41 -1.62
CA LEU A 122 -5.26 9.64 -1.77
C LEU A 122 -4.73 9.20 -3.14
N GLU A 123 -5.12 8.05 -3.63
CA GLU A 123 -4.70 7.56 -4.95
C GLU A 123 -5.16 8.48 -6.08
N ARG A 124 -6.37 9.01 -5.98
CA ARG A 124 -6.92 9.96 -6.97
C ARG A 124 -6.15 11.27 -6.99
N ILE A 125 -5.73 11.77 -5.82
CA ILE A 125 -4.91 12.97 -5.70
C ILE A 125 -3.50 12.69 -6.23
N ALA A 126 -2.91 11.56 -5.85
CA ALA A 126 -1.59 11.13 -6.31
C ALA A 126 -1.49 10.92 -7.83
N ASP A 127 -2.61 10.61 -8.48
CA ASP A 127 -2.65 10.43 -9.93
C ASP A 127 -2.48 11.74 -10.72
N LEU A 128 -2.65 12.89 -10.10
CA LEU A 128 -2.36 14.18 -10.74
C LEU A 128 -0.89 14.28 -11.14
N LYS A 129 -0.64 14.83 -12.32
CA LYS A 129 0.74 14.99 -12.86
C LYS A 129 1.60 15.89 -11.99
N GLU A 130 1.01 16.94 -11.45
CA GLU A 130 1.66 17.92 -10.58
C GLU A 130 2.04 17.36 -9.20
N VAL A 131 1.42 16.29 -8.74
CA VAL A 131 1.75 15.62 -7.49
C VAL A 131 2.97 14.73 -7.68
N GLN A 132 3.98 14.94 -6.84
CA GLN A 132 5.22 14.17 -6.84
C GLN A 132 5.19 13.06 -5.79
N PHE A 133 4.77 13.38 -4.57
CA PHE A 133 4.74 12.44 -3.46
C PHE A 133 3.76 12.89 -2.37
N ILE A 134 3.17 11.93 -1.67
CA ILE A 134 2.30 12.17 -0.51
C ILE A 134 2.80 11.33 0.66
N SER A 135 3.07 11.99 1.78
CA SER A 135 3.54 11.36 3.02
C SER A 135 2.82 11.92 4.23
N GLN A 136 3.00 11.28 5.38
CA GLN A 136 2.67 11.93 6.63
C GLN A 136 3.67 13.08 6.86
N PRO A 137 3.22 14.25 7.34
CA PRO A 137 4.15 15.33 7.70
C PRO A 137 5.11 14.85 8.81
N ALA A 138 6.37 15.24 8.70
CA ALA A 138 7.32 15.02 9.80
C ALA A 138 6.78 15.69 11.05
N GLU A 139 6.68 14.98 12.15
CA GLU A 139 6.39 15.59 13.45
C GLU A 139 7.55 16.49 13.81
N ALA A 140 7.26 17.76 14.04
CA ALA A 140 8.26 18.65 14.63
C ALA A 140 8.57 18.12 16.05
N ILE A 141 9.76 17.57 16.21
CA ILE A 141 10.27 17.24 17.54
C ILE A 141 10.53 18.58 18.23
N THR A 142 9.57 19.06 19.00
CA THR A 142 9.78 20.16 19.93
C THR A 142 10.53 19.60 21.13
N ASN A 143 11.83 19.85 21.16
CA ASN A 143 12.64 19.67 22.37
C ASN A 143 12.27 20.73 23.40
#